data_7d3d4ce4b56672effd60a46e62fe60ad
#
_entry.id   7d3d4ce4b56672effd60a46e62fe60ad
#
_cell.length_a   1.000
_cell.length_b   1.000
_cell.length_c   1.000
_cell.angle_alpha   90.00
_cell.angle_beta   90.00
_cell.angle_gamma   90.00
#
_symmetry.space_group_name_H-M   'P 1'
#
loop_
_entity.id
_entity.type
_entity.pdbx_description
1 polymer ?
#
loop_
_entity_poly.entity_id
_entity_poly.type
_entity_poly.pdbx_seq_one_letter_code
_entity_poly.pdbx_strand_id
1 'polypeptide(L)'
;MTSNSREYQRKWRAANPEKGREYKRKRRAANPEKIRALDRKNQKKFRARNPSYGREWSKKYRATNPEKASEQNKKDLKTFREKNRHNPIYKLHQNMRSAISSVLAGRSKSTSTMKIIGCTVEELFKHFESCSTWEPWMTRENYGRGGWDVDHIIAITKWDQNCPVQFAKCWHKSNLQPMEHIENIKKGAK
;
A
#
# COMPACT_ATOMS: atom_id res chain seq x y z
N MET A 1 36.61 19.43 27.47
CA MET A 1 35.52 20.06 28.22
C MET A 1 35.26 19.25 29.47
N THR A 2 35.40 19.84 30.63
CA THR A 2 35.28 19.20 31.93
C THR A 2 33.79 18.85 32.22
N SER A 3 33.54 17.82 33.02
CA SER A 3 32.20 17.33 33.44
C SER A 3 31.29 18.48 33.93
N ASN A 4 31.86 19.43 34.65
CA ASN A 4 31.21 20.59 35.23
C ASN A 4 30.57 21.54 34.18
N SER A 5 31.21 21.71 33.00
CA SER A 5 30.69 22.55 31.92
C SER A 5 29.41 22.00 31.26
N ARG A 6 29.31 20.66 31.13
CA ARG A 6 28.13 20.01 30.54
C ARG A 6 26.91 20.09 31.47
N GLU A 7 27.12 19.94 32.75
CA GLU A 7 26.06 20.03 33.75
C GLU A 7 25.49 21.45 33.89
N TYR A 8 26.36 22.44 33.90
CA TYR A 8 26.00 23.87 33.87
C TYR A 8 25.16 24.18 32.63
N GLN A 9 25.61 23.77 31.44
CA GLN A 9 24.85 23.97 30.20
C GLN A 9 23.46 23.28 30.22
N ARG A 10 23.37 22.10 30.85
CA ARG A 10 22.08 21.38 30.99
C ARG A 10 21.13 22.16 31.90
N LYS A 11 21.61 22.62 33.05
CA LYS A 11 20.83 23.45 34.03
C LYS A 11 20.38 24.75 33.39
N TRP A 12 21.29 25.45 32.70
CA TRP A 12 20.99 26.72 32.01
C TRP A 12 19.90 26.54 30.93
N ARG A 13 19.99 25.49 30.10
CA ARG A 13 18.98 25.19 29.07
C ARG A 13 17.62 24.84 29.67
N ALA A 14 17.60 24.15 30.79
CA ALA A 14 16.37 23.83 31.51
C ALA A 14 15.72 25.08 32.05
N ALA A 15 16.50 26.03 32.61
CA ALA A 15 16.04 27.30 33.13
C ALA A 15 15.67 28.32 32.03
N ASN A 16 16.15 28.19 30.79
CA ASN A 16 15.94 29.15 29.70
C ASN A 16 15.38 28.48 28.43
N PRO A 17 14.23 27.81 28.46
CA PRO A 17 13.69 27.07 27.32
C PRO A 17 13.38 27.99 26.12
N GLU A 18 12.89 29.21 26.36
CA GLU A 18 12.53 30.16 25.31
C GLU A 18 13.76 30.66 24.53
N LYS A 19 14.86 30.98 25.21
CA LYS A 19 16.13 31.38 24.57
C LYS A 19 16.65 30.26 23.69
N GLY A 20 16.51 29.00 24.13
CA GLY A 20 16.87 27.82 23.33
C GLY A 20 16.00 27.66 22.07
N ARG A 21 14.69 27.92 22.16
CA ARG A 21 13.75 27.91 21.02
C ARG A 21 14.08 29.01 20.01
N GLU A 22 14.30 30.21 20.49
CA GLU A 22 14.65 31.38 19.66
C GLU A 22 15.97 31.16 18.90
N TYR A 23 17.02 30.70 19.58
CA TYR A 23 18.28 30.34 18.94
C TYR A 23 18.12 29.31 17.82
N LYS A 24 17.35 28.24 18.09
CA LYS A 24 17.05 27.23 17.07
C LYS A 24 16.28 27.81 15.88
N ARG A 25 15.31 28.70 16.12
CA ARG A 25 14.54 29.39 15.08
C ARG A 25 15.44 30.27 14.20
N LYS A 26 16.28 31.12 14.82
CA LYS A 26 17.27 31.96 14.10
C LYS A 26 18.24 31.12 13.27
N ARG A 27 18.77 30.04 13.84
CA ARG A 27 19.69 29.14 13.13
C ARG A 27 19.05 28.46 11.93
N ARG A 28 17.78 28.02 12.06
CA ARG A 28 17.02 27.43 10.94
C ARG A 28 16.73 28.43 9.84
N ALA A 29 16.38 29.66 10.20
CA ALA A 29 16.11 30.74 9.26
C ALA A 29 17.39 31.13 8.49
N ALA A 30 18.53 31.21 9.16
CA ALA A 30 19.81 31.59 8.55
C ALA A 30 20.39 30.52 7.60
N ASN A 31 20.10 29.22 7.83
CA ASN A 31 20.71 28.13 7.06
C ASN A 31 19.70 27.01 6.78
N PRO A 32 18.60 27.28 6.06
CA PRO A 32 17.50 26.31 5.92
C PRO A 32 17.91 25.04 5.19
N GLU A 33 18.72 25.13 4.13
CA GLU A 33 19.16 23.96 3.36
C GLU A 33 20.12 23.06 4.12
N LYS A 34 21.09 23.66 4.82
CA LYS A 34 22.05 22.92 5.63
C LYS A 34 21.35 22.19 6.78
N ILE A 35 20.36 22.81 7.41
CA ILE A 35 19.56 22.18 8.47
C ILE A 35 18.69 21.06 7.90
N ARG A 36 18.03 21.27 6.75
CA ARG A 36 17.24 20.21 6.09
C ARG A 36 18.11 19.01 5.71
N ALA A 37 19.33 19.24 5.21
CA ALA A 37 20.26 18.16 4.88
C ALA A 37 20.69 17.37 6.12
N LEU A 38 20.98 18.08 7.22
CA LEU A 38 21.32 17.45 8.50
C LEU A 38 20.14 16.64 9.08
N ASP A 39 18.95 17.20 9.04
CA ASP A 39 17.74 16.52 9.51
C ASP A 39 17.45 15.25 8.69
N ARG A 40 17.59 15.31 7.34
CA ARG A 40 17.49 14.12 6.47
C ARG A 40 18.52 13.05 6.85
N LYS A 41 19.78 13.46 7.07
CA LYS A 41 20.86 12.53 7.49
C LYS A 41 20.55 11.87 8.84
N ASN A 42 20.07 12.65 9.79
CA ASN A 42 19.70 12.15 11.14
C ASN A 42 18.48 11.22 11.09
N GLN A 43 17.47 11.57 10.29
CA GLN A 43 16.32 10.70 10.07
C GLN A 43 16.72 9.37 9.42
N LYS A 44 17.62 9.40 8.42
CA LYS A 44 18.12 8.17 7.78
C LYS A 44 18.81 7.26 8.81
N LYS A 45 19.68 7.84 9.65
CA LYS A 45 20.36 7.10 10.74
C LYS A 45 19.37 6.55 11.77
N PHE A 46 18.37 7.33 12.16
CA PHE A 46 17.34 6.90 13.10
C PHE A 46 16.52 5.72 12.55
N ARG A 47 16.08 5.81 11.27
CA ARG A 47 15.32 4.73 10.61
C ARG A 47 16.14 3.45 10.47
N ALA A 48 17.43 3.57 10.17
CA ALA A 48 18.34 2.41 10.09
C ALA A 48 18.50 1.69 11.44
N ARG A 49 18.51 2.44 12.55
CA ARG A 49 18.60 1.89 13.91
C ARG A 49 17.25 1.37 14.44
N ASN A 50 16.15 1.86 13.89
CA ASN A 50 14.79 1.57 14.37
C ASN A 50 13.87 1.21 13.19
N PRO A 51 14.08 0.07 12.51
CA PRO A 51 13.35 -0.27 11.28
C PRO A 51 11.84 -0.51 11.48
N SER A 52 11.42 -0.91 12.67
CA SER A 52 10.01 -1.12 13.02
C SER A 52 9.28 0.14 13.48
N TYR A 53 10.01 1.17 13.94
CA TYR A 53 9.43 2.36 14.59
C TYR A 53 8.30 3.02 13.79
N GLY A 54 8.50 3.21 12.49
CA GLY A 54 7.49 3.84 11.64
C GLY A 54 6.19 3.02 11.53
N ARG A 55 6.32 1.69 11.48
CA ARG A 55 5.17 0.77 11.44
C ARG A 55 4.43 0.74 12.76
N GLU A 56 5.16 0.63 13.87
CA GLU A 56 4.60 0.62 15.23
C GLU A 56 3.90 1.93 15.54
N TRP A 57 4.54 3.06 15.24
CA TRP A 57 3.94 4.37 15.40
C TRP A 57 2.64 4.52 14.59
N SER A 58 2.67 4.14 13.30
CA SER A 58 1.48 4.18 12.44
C SER A 58 0.37 3.26 12.95
N LYS A 59 0.70 2.08 13.45
CA LYS A 59 -0.26 1.16 14.07
C LYS A 59 -0.90 1.79 15.31
N LYS A 60 -0.08 2.35 16.21
CA LYS A 60 -0.53 3.03 17.42
C LYS A 60 -1.40 4.25 17.09
N TYR A 61 -0.95 5.08 16.13
CA TYR A 61 -1.71 6.27 15.72
C TYR A 61 -3.10 5.91 15.15
N ARG A 62 -3.19 4.87 14.29
CA ARG A 62 -4.49 4.42 13.75
C ARG A 62 -5.40 3.85 14.83
N ALA A 63 -4.85 3.14 15.81
CA ALA A 63 -5.62 2.61 16.94
C ALA A 63 -6.17 3.73 17.83
N THR A 64 -5.38 4.79 18.08
CA THR A 64 -5.79 5.92 18.95
C THR A 64 -6.60 6.98 18.20
N ASN A 65 -6.56 7.05 16.87
CA ASN A 65 -7.22 8.06 16.04
C ASN A 65 -7.91 7.43 14.82
N PRO A 66 -8.86 6.50 14.98
CA PRO A 66 -9.43 5.74 13.87
C PRO A 66 -10.16 6.63 12.85
N GLU A 67 -10.90 7.65 13.30
CA GLU A 67 -11.64 8.56 12.42
C GLU A 67 -10.69 9.42 11.58
N LYS A 68 -9.67 10.04 12.20
CA LYS A 68 -8.67 10.83 11.49
C LYS A 68 -7.87 10.00 10.49
N ALA A 69 -7.52 8.77 10.85
CA ALA A 69 -6.84 7.84 9.96
C ALA A 69 -7.72 7.44 8.78
N SER A 70 -9.01 7.19 9.01
CA SER A 70 -9.99 6.90 7.95
C SER A 70 -10.17 8.08 7.00
N GLU A 71 -10.32 9.30 7.53
CA GLU A 71 -10.44 10.51 6.73
C GLU A 71 -9.19 10.77 5.88
N GLN A 72 -8.00 10.62 6.47
CA GLN A 72 -6.75 10.76 5.71
C GLN A 72 -6.64 9.73 4.60
N ASN A 73 -6.97 8.45 4.86
CA ASN A 73 -7.01 7.42 3.84
C ASN A 73 -7.98 7.75 2.69
N LYS A 74 -9.16 8.30 2.99
CA LYS A 74 -10.12 8.75 1.96
C LYS A 74 -9.54 9.87 1.10
N LYS A 75 -8.86 10.86 1.70
CA LYS A 75 -8.16 11.95 1.00
C LYS A 75 -7.04 11.43 0.11
N ASP A 76 -6.21 10.52 0.63
CA ASP A 76 -5.09 9.93 -0.10
C ASP A 76 -5.59 9.10 -1.30
N LEU A 77 -6.64 8.30 -1.12
CA LEU A 77 -7.28 7.54 -2.20
C LEU A 77 -7.89 8.46 -3.27
N LYS A 78 -8.54 9.56 -2.86
CA LYS A 78 -9.09 10.54 -3.80
C LYS A 78 -7.95 11.14 -4.65
N THR A 79 -6.90 11.62 -4.00
CA THR A 79 -5.72 12.20 -4.68
C THR A 79 -5.05 11.19 -5.62
N PHE A 80 -4.92 9.92 -5.18
CA PHE A 80 -4.37 8.86 -6.02
C PHE A 80 -5.23 8.60 -7.27
N ARG A 81 -6.57 8.54 -7.12
CA ARG A 81 -7.50 8.36 -8.24
C ARG A 81 -7.45 9.53 -9.21
N GLU A 82 -7.40 10.77 -8.73
CA GLU A 82 -7.29 11.96 -9.53
C GLU A 82 -6.00 11.97 -10.36
N LYS A 83 -4.84 11.68 -9.74
CA LYS A 83 -3.55 11.58 -10.43
C LYS A 83 -3.54 10.51 -11.53
N ASN A 84 -4.24 9.40 -11.31
CA ASN A 84 -4.27 8.28 -12.25
C ASN A 84 -5.48 8.30 -13.20
N ARG A 85 -6.35 9.31 -13.12
CA ARG A 85 -7.60 9.40 -13.90
C ARG A 85 -7.40 9.25 -15.41
N HIS A 86 -6.32 9.80 -15.94
CA HIS A 86 -5.98 9.78 -17.36
C HIS A 86 -4.93 8.72 -17.73
N ASN A 87 -4.43 7.94 -16.76
CA ASN A 87 -3.50 6.85 -17.03
C ASN A 87 -4.26 5.67 -17.66
N PRO A 88 -3.99 5.32 -18.93
CA PRO A 88 -4.73 4.27 -19.64
C PRO A 88 -4.51 2.89 -19.00
N ILE A 89 -3.33 2.62 -18.47
CA ILE A 89 -3.00 1.36 -17.80
C ILE A 89 -3.79 1.24 -16.50
N TYR A 90 -3.86 2.31 -15.70
CA TYR A 90 -4.66 2.31 -14.48
C TYR A 90 -6.15 2.03 -14.78
N LYS A 91 -6.71 2.66 -15.82
CA LYS A 91 -8.09 2.39 -16.27
C LYS A 91 -8.28 0.95 -16.69
N LEU A 92 -7.34 0.40 -17.45
CA LEU A 92 -7.40 -0.99 -17.93
C LEU A 92 -7.41 -1.97 -16.76
N HIS A 93 -6.55 -1.78 -15.76
CA HIS A 93 -6.54 -2.59 -14.54
C HIS A 93 -7.87 -2.50 -13.76
N GLN A 94 -8.45 -1.30 -13.62
CA GLN A 94 -9.73 -1.15 -12.96
C GLN A 94 -10.85 -1.86 -13.72
N ASN A 95 -10.86 -1.74 -15.06
CA ASN A 95 -11.82 -2.42 -15.92
C ASN A 95 -11.71 -3.95 -15.80
N MET A 96 -10.50 -4.51 -15.81
CA MET A 96 -10.27 -5.95 -15.64
C MET A 96 -10.78 -6.44 -14.28
N ARG A 97 -10.41 -5.77 -13.19
CA ARG A 97 -10.90 -6.12 -11.84
C ARG A 97 -12.42 -6.04 -11.73
N SER A 98 -13.01 -4.97 -12.26
CA SER A 98 -14.47 -4.79 -12.25
C SER A 98 -15.18 -5.84 -13.08
N ALA A 99 -14.65 -6.17 -14.26
CA ALA A 99 -15.21 -7.18 -15.13
C ALA A 99 -15.13 -8.58 -14.52
N ILE A 100 -13.98 -8.96 -13.93
CA ILE A 100 -13.84 -10.23 -13.21
C ILE A 100 -14.84 -10.30 -12.06
N SER A 101 -14.92 -9.26 -11.23
CA SER A 101 -15.87 -9.19 -10.12
C SER A 101 -17.33 -9.34 -10.60
N SER A 102 -17.71 -8.67 -11.70
CA SER A 102 -19.07 -8.75 -12.26
C SER A 102 -19.38 -10.13 -12.81
N VAL A 103 -18.41 -10.77 -13.45
CA VAL A 103 -18.54 -12.12 -14.01
C VAL A 103 -18.66 -13.15 -12.90
N LEU A 104 -17.80 -13.09 -11.88
CA LEU A 104 -17.85 -14.01 -10.73
C LEU A 104 -19.13 -13.86 -9.92
N ALA A 105 -19.68 -12.65 -9.82
CA ALA A 105 -20.98 -12.40 -9.19
C ALA A 105 -22.20 -12.72 -10.08
N GLY A 106 -22.00 -13.31 -11.26
CA GLY A 106 -23.10 -13.66 -12.19
C GLY A 106 -23.81 -12.47 -12.85
N ARG A 107 -23.28 -11.24 -12.70
CA ARG A 107 -23.94 -10.01 -13.17
C ARG A 107 -23.64 -9.64 -14.62
N SER A 108 -22.61 -10.21 -15.24
CA SER A 108 -22.17 -9.90 -16.60
C SER A 108 -21.46 -11.06 -17.28
N LYS A 109 -21.70 -11.24 -18.57
CA LYS A 109 -20.93 -12.13 -19.46
C LYS A 109 -19.98 -11.30 -20.31
N SER A 110 -18.81 -10.89 -19.74
CA SER A 110 -17.81 -10.12 -20.48
C SER A 110 -16.95 -11.03 -21.33
N THR A 111 -17.33 -11.22 -22.61
CA THR A 111 -16.60 -12.07 -23.58
C THR A 111 -15.18 -11.57 -23.84
N SER A 112 -14.94 -10.26 -23.88
CA SER A 112 -13.60 -9.69 -24.10
C SER A 112 -12.67 -9.95 -22.91
N THR A 113 -13.15 -9.82 -21.69
CA THR A 113 -12.39 -10.12 -20.46
C THR A 113 -12.06 -11.61 -20.40
N MET A 114 -13.03 -12.48 -20.68
CA MET A 114 -12.81 -13.93 -20.67
C MET A 114 -11.82 -14.39 -21.75
N LYS A 115 -11.74 -13.70 -22.90
CA LYS A 115 -10.67 -13.94 -23.90
C LYS A 115 -9.27 -13.67 -23.36
N ILE A 116 -9.10 -12.62 -22.55
CA ILE A 116 -7.81 -12.30 -21.90
C ILE A 116 -7.49 -13.33 -20.82
N ILE A 117 -8.49 -13.72 -20.02
CA ILE A 117 -8.36 -14.73 -18.96
C ILE A 117 -8.11 -16.14 -19.57
N GLY A 118 -8.56 -16.36 -20.80
CA GLY A 118 -8.29 -17.59 -21.57
C GLY A 118 -9.21 -18.76 -21.22
N CYS A 119 -10.41 -18.49 -20.65
CA CYS A 119 -11.38 -19.52 -20.32
C CYS A 119 -12.79 -18.96 -20.14
N THR A 120 -13.78 -19.82 -20.02
CA THR A 120 -15.16 -19.47 -19.59
C THR A 120 -15.21 -19.20 -18.08
N VAL A 121 -16.35 -18.67 -17.61
CA VAL A 121 -16.59 -18.42 -16.16
C VAL A 121 -16.57 -19.73 -15.38
N GLU A 122 -17.22 -20.75 -15.91
CA GLU A 122 -17.30 -22.08 -15.32
C GLU A 122 -15.93 -22.76 -15.23
N GLU A 123 -15.13 -22.64 -16.30
CA GLU A 123 -13.75 -23.12 -16.29
C GLU A 123 -12.84 -22.35 -15.34
N LEU A 124 -13.08 -21.04 -15.17
CA LEU A 124 -12.36 -20.23 -14.20
C LEU A 124 -12.64 -20.68 -12.77
N PHE A 125 -13.90 -20.96 -12.42
CA PHE A 125 -14.24 -21.50 -11.09
C PHE A 125 -13.64 -22.88 -10.88
N LYS A 126 -13.72 -23.80 -11.85
CA LYS A 126 -13.07 -25.12 -11.78
C LYS A 126 -11.55 -24.98 -11.60
N HIS A 127 -10.95 -23.99 -12.27
CA HIS A 127 -9.53 -23.68 -12.07
C HIS A 127 -9.27 -23.25 -10.63
N PHE A 128 -10.07 -22.35 -10.05
CA PHE A 128 -9.90 -21.93 -8.65
C PHE A 128 -10.09 -23.09 -7.68
N GLU A 129 -11.10 -23.93 -7.86
CA GLU A 129 -11.34 -25.13 -7.06
C GLU A 129 -10.17 -26.13 -7.11
N SER A 130 -9.41 -26.13 -8.20
CA SER A 130 -8.21 -26.97 -8.36
C SER A 130 -6.93 -26.37 -7.79
N CYS A 131 -6.93 -25.09 -7.39
CA CYS A 131 -5.78 -24.43 -6.81
C CYS A 131 -5.51 -24.91 -5.38
N SER A 132 -4.26 -25.06 -5.00
CA SER A 132 -3.85 -25.41 -3.63
C SER A 132 -4.25 -24.36 -2.57
N THR A 133 -4.61 -23.16 -3.00
CA THR A 133 -5.08 -22.06 -2.16
C THR A 133 -6.60 -22.05 -1.99
N TRP A 134 -7.32 -22.96 -2.64
CA TRP A 134 -8.75 -23.09 -2.46
C TRP A 134 -9.08 -23.77 -1.14
N GLU A 135 -9.98 -23.16 -0.38
CA GLU A 135 -10.46 -23.67 0.89
C GLU A 135 -11.95 -24.04 0.80
N PRO A 136 -12.45 -25.09 1.52
CA PRO A 136 -13.83 -25.56 1.42
C PRO A 136 -14.90 -24.51 1.73
N TRP A 137 -14.56 -23.47 2.47
CA TRP A 137 -15.47 -22.36 2.80
C TRP A 137 -15.58 -21.30 1.68
N MET A 138 -14.71 -21.34 0.67
CA MET A 138 -14.75 -20.43 -0.47
C MET A 138 -15.87 -20.82 -1.41
N THR A 139 -16.80 -19.91 -1.67
CA THR A 139 -17.95 -20.12 -2.55
C THR A 139 -18.13 -18.92 -3.48
N ARG A 140 -19.03 -19.03 -4.46
CA ARG A 140 -19.37 -17.90 -5.34
C ARG A 140 -20.01 -16.75 -4.57
N GLU A 141 -20.80 -17.06 -3.55
CA GLU A 141 -21.57 -16.12 -2.76
C GLU A 141 -20.69 -15.26 -1.85
N ASN A 142 -19.59 -15.83 -1.34
CA ASN A 142 -18.69 -15.12 -0.44
C ASN A 142 -17.45 -14.51 -1.13
N TYR A 143 -17.45 -14.44 -2.48
CA TYR A 143 -16.41 -13.72 -3.22
C TYR A 143 -16.41 -12.21 -2.88
N GLY A 144 -15.24 -11.66 -2.54
CA GLY A 144 -15.05 -10.26 -2.23
C GLY A 144 -14.81 -9.99 -0.74
N ARG A 145 -15.14 -8.77 -0.31
CA ARG A 145 -14.83 -8.30 1.04
C ARG A 145 -15.45 -9.17 2.14
N GLY A 146 -14.60 -9.72 2.99
CA GLY A 146 -15.00 -10.61 4.09
C GLY A 146 -15.03 -12.09 3.71
N GLY A 147 -14.68 -12.43 2.46
CA GLY A 147 -14.51 -13.79 1.99
C GLY A 147 -13.15 -13.97 1.30
N TRP A 148 -13.16 -14.32 0.03
CA TRP A 148 -11.97 -14.54 -0.77
C TRP A 148 -11.89 -13.62 -1.99
N ASP A 149 -10.69 -13.37 -2.48
CA ASP A 149 -10.40 -12.54 -3.64
C ASP A 149 -9.67 -13.36 -4.72
N VAL A 150 -9.69 -12.85 -5.96
CA VAL A 150 -8.77 -13.30 -7.01
C VAL A 150 -7.45 -12.57 -6.84
N ASP A 151 -6.39 -13.33 -6.63
CA ASP A 151 -5.02 -12.86 -6.49
C ASP A 151 -4.18 -13.26 -7.71
N HIS A 152 -3.08 -12.54 -7.94
CA HIS A 152 -2.08 -12.87 -8.96
C HIS A 152 -0.94 -13.67 -8.34
N ILE A 153 -0.66 -14.87 -8.88
CA ILE A 153 0.48 -15.70 -8.43
C ILE A 153 1.77 -14.90 -8.59
N ILE A 154 2.03 -14.37 -9.80
CA ILE A 154 3.09 -13.41 -10.06
C ILE A 154 2.48 -12.02 -10.04
N ALA A 155 2.93 -11.18 -9.09
CA ALA A 155 2.36 -9.85 -8.88
C ALA A 155 2.34 -8.98 -10.14
N ILE A 156 1.28 -8.18 -10.31
CA ILE A 156 1.09 -7.28 -11.47
C ILE A 156 2.32 -6.41 -11.74
N THR A 157 3.02 -6.00 -10.69
CA THR A 157 4.22 -5.13 -10.77
C THR A 157 5.43 -5.80 -11.44
N LYS A 158 5.41 -7.12 -11.63
CA LYS A 158 6.47 -7.89 -12.29
C LYS A 158 6.30 -7.98 -13.81
N TRP A 159 5.20 -7.46 -14.35
CA TRP A 159 4.85 -7.52 -15.76
C TRP A 159 4.93 -6.12 -16.38
N ASP A 160 5.45 -6.02 -17.61
CA ASP A 160 5.32 -4.79 -18.40
C ASP A 160 3.88 -4.67 -18.91
N GLN A 161 3.13 -3.77 -18.29
CA GLN A 161 1.72 -3.56 -18.60
C GLN A 161 1.49 -2.80 -19.93
N ASN A 162 2.54 -2.24 -20.52
CA ASN A 162 2.49 -1.65 -21.88
C ASN A 162 2.67 -2.71 -22.98
N CYS A 163 3.21 -3.87 -22.64
CA CYS A 163 3.39 -4.99 -23.58
C CYS A 163 2.10 -5.83 -23.59
N PRO A 164 1.36 -5.91 -24.74
CA PRO A 164 0.10 -6.67 -24.81
C PRO A 164 0.25 -8.14 -24.44
N VAL A 165 1.39 -8.75 -24.78
CA VAL A 165 1.68 -10.16 -24.48
C VAL A 165 1.87 -10.37 -22.98
N GLN A 166 2.62 -9.49 -22.32
CA GLN A 166 2.82 -9.56 -20.87
C GLN A 166 1.55 -9.23 -20.11
N PHE A 167 0.78 -8.26 -20.58
CA PHE A 167 -0.54 -7.94 -20.02
C PHE A 167 -1.47 -9.16 -20.10
N ALA A 168 -1.57 -9.83 -21.25
CA ALA A 168 -2.40 -11.03 -21.38
C ALA A 168 -1.94 -12.17 -20.45
N LYS A 169 -0.63 -12.43 -20.35
CA LYS A 169 -0.09 -13.42 -19.40
C LYS A 169 -0.36 -13.06 -17.94
N CYS A 170 -0.26 -11.79 -17.57
CA CYS A 170 -0.55 -11.30 -16.22
C CYS A 170 -1.99 -11.63 -15.79
N TRP A 171 -2.96 -11.45 -16.70
CA TRP A 171 -4.39 -11.67 -16.43
C TRP A 171 -4.91 -13.04 -16.86
N HIS A 172 -4.08 -13.90 -17.44
CA HIS A 172 -4.44 -15.26 -17.81
C HIS A 172 -4.73 -16.13 -16.58
N LYS A 173 -5.70 -17.04 -16.66
CA LYS A 173 -6.10 -17.91 -15.54
C LYS A 173 -4.94 -18.61 -14.84
N SER A 174 -3.89 -19.00 -15.59
CA SER A 174 -2.71 -19.66 -15.01
C SER A 174 -1.90 -18.78 -14.04
N ASN A 175 -2.11 -17.47 -14.04
CA ASN A 175 -1.53 -16.53 -13.09
C ASN A 175 -2.51 -16.04 -12.05
N LEU A 176 -3.74 -16.59 -12.03
CA LEU A 176 -4.79 -16.23 -11.08
C LEU A 176 -5.03 -17.39 -10.11
N GLN A 177 -5.21 -17.05 -8.85
CA GLN A 177 -5.53 -17.99 -7.78
C GLN A 177 -6.56 -17.38 -6.82
N PRO A 178 -7.36 -18.20 -6.13
CA PRO A 178 -8.17 -17.71 -5.02
C PRO A 178 -7.28 -17.49 -3.80
N MET A 179 -7.60 -16.48 -2.99
CA MET A 179 -6.91 -16.20 -1.75
C MET A 179 -7.87 -15.55 -0.75
N GLU A 180 -7.79 -15.94 0.52
CA GLU A 180 -8.52 -15.25 1.58
C GLU A 180 -8.25 -13.74 1.56
N HIS A 181 -9.29 -12.94 1.73
CA HIS A 181 -9.22 -11.47 1.62
C HIS A 181 -8.13 -10.84 2.51
N ILE A 182 -8.01 -11.29 3.75
CA ILE A 182 -7.01 -10.76 4.70
C ILE A 182 -5.59 -11.20 4.33
N GLU A 183 -5.42 -12.45 3.87
CA GLU A 183 -4.12 -12.96 3.40
C GLU A 183 -3.68 -12.24 2.12
N ASN A 184 -4.60 -11.96 1.20
CA ASN A 184 -4.33 -11.18 -0.01
C ASN A 184 -3.84 -9.75 0.33
N ILE A 185 -4.47 -9.10 1.32
CA ILE A 185 -4.01 -7.80 1.82
C ILE A 185 -2.61 -7.89 2.45
N LYS A 186 -2.32 -8.95 3.22
CA LYS A 186 -1.01 -9.17 3.85
C LYS A 186 0.08 -9.47 2.82
N LYS A 187 -0.24 -10.24 1.77
CA LYS A 187 0.68 -10.55 0.67
C LYS A 187 1.14 -9.28 -0.03
N GLY A 188 0.22 -8.37 -0.35
CA GLY A 188 0.50 -7.14 -1.07
C GLY A 188 1.07 -7.39 -2.47
N ALA A 189 2.00 -6.53 -2.93
CA ALA A 189 2.63 -6.60 -4.25
C ALA A 189 4.01 -7.31 -4.23
N LYS A 190 4.16 -8.35 -3.44
CA LYS A 190 5.41 -9.11 -3.31
C LYS A 190 5.65 -10.00 -4.52
#